data_ea976327d4965e5e9a653746bbd1b877
#
_entry.id   ea976327d4965e5e9a653746bbd1b877
#
_cell.length_a   1.000
_cell.length_b   1.000
_cell.length_c   1.000
_cell.angle_alpha   90.00
_cell.angle_beta   90.00
_cell.angle_gamma   90.00
#
_symmetry.space_group_name_H-M   'P 1'
#
loop_
_entity.id
_entity.type
_entity.pdbx_description
1 polymer ?
#
loop_
_entity_poly.entity_id
_entity_poly.type
_entity_poly.pdbx_seq_one_letter_code
_entity_poly.pdbx_strand_id
1 'polypeptide(L)'
;VQALKRFVSKGGHFAISTGRGREFTRPLVEQLPVNFPCVIFNGGAIYDYSTEEYLMEIDLPAHSSEYIQEVMDRFPQIAVIAVDADHYFDIDGGAAEHYGDVYPNKSTVKAAMSDLKSKLMKGLMLLHPQWTEEFMAFVEEKKFPGVRFVPTSPHLIEMLPEHSSKGNALQKLMEKKKIQALTEQYLKLM
;
A
#
# COMPACT_ATOMS: atom_id res chain seq x y z
N VAL A 1 15.72 -3.94 -18.59
CA VAL A 1 14.63 -3.46 -19.48
C VAL A 1 14.56 -4.25 -20.78
N GLN A 2 15.67 -4.47 -21.51
CA GLN A 2 15.66 -5.19 -22.80
C GLN A 2 15.09 -6.62 -22.71
N ALA A 3 15.46 -7.38 -21.66
CA ALA A 3 14.92 -8.73 -21.44
C ALA A 3 13.40 -8.72 -21.24
N LEU A 4 12.88 -7.73 -20.48
CA LEU A 4 11.44 -7.56 -20.29
C LEU A 4 10.72 -7.21 -21.60
N LYS A 5 11.28 -6.29 -22.40
CA LYS A 5 10.72 -5.97 -23.73
C LYS A 5 10.65 -7.20 -24.62
N ARG A 6 11.70 -8.02 -24.62
CA ARG A 6 11.73 -9.28 -25.38
C ARG A 6 10.70 -10.31 -24.85
N PHE A 7 10.48 -10.38 -23.54
CA PHE A 7 9.45 -11.23 -22.94
C PHE A 7 8.06 -10.80 -23.42
N VAL A 8 7.75 -9.51 -23.29
CA VAL A 8 6.45 -8.95 -23.71
C VAL A 8 6.22 -9.11 -25.23
N SER A 9 7.26 -8.88 -26.07
CA SER A 9 7.12 -9.05 -27.53
C SER A 9 6.87 -10.49 -27.97
N LYS A 10 7.09 -11.46 -27.09
CA LYS A 10 6.75 -12.88 -27.29
C LYS A 10 5.37 -13.27 -26.71
N GLY A 11 4.54 -12.30 -26.35
CA GLY A 11 3.20 -12.52 -25.78
C GLY A 11 3.19 -12.68 -24.25
N GLY A 12 4.30 -12.42 -23.56
CA GLY A 12 4.34 -12.46 -22.11
C GLY A 12 3.60 -11.27 -21.48
N HIS A 13 2.98 -11.50 -20.31
CA HIS A 13 2.36 -10.47 -19.50
C HIS A 13 3.32 -9.98 -18.41
N PHE A 14 3.55 -8.68 -18.35
CA PHE A 14 4.41 -8.05 -17.35
C PHE A 14 3.64 -6.95 -16.61
N ALA A 15 3.61 -7.06 -15.29
CA ALA A 15 2.98 -6.11 -14.39
C ALA A 15 3.87 -5.81 -13.18
N ILE A 16 3.53 -4.77 -12.46
CA ILE A 16 4.17 -4.38 -11.19
C ILE A 16 3.26 -4.81 -10.03
N SER A 17 3.87 -5.36 -8.97
CA SER A 17 3.19 -5.64 -7.70
C SER A 17 3.94 -4.92 -6.57
N THR A 18 3.30 -3.91 -5.95
CA THR A 18 3.95 -2.98 -5.04
C THR A 18 3.05 -2.53 -3.87
N GLY A 19 3.67 -2.00 -2.82
CA GLY A 19 2.95 -1.29 -1.75
C GLY A 19 2.65 0.18 -2.07
N ARG A 20 3.21 0.71 -3.16
CA ARG A 20 2.99 2.09 -3.60
C ARG A 20 1.57 2.27 -4.13
N GLY A 21 1.07 3.51 -4.04
CA GLY A 21 -0.16 3.92 -4.70
C GLY A 21 0.03 4.19 -6.19
N ARG A 22 -1.07 4.56 -6.84
CA ARG A 22 -1.17 4.78 -8.29
C ARG A 22 -0.11 5.76 -8.80
N GLU A 23 -0.06 6.95 -8.24
CA GLU A 23 0.83 8.02 -8.71
C GLU A 23 2.31 7.69 -8.49
N PHE A 24 2.66 7.01 -7.39
CA PHE A 24 4.04 6.59 -7.11
C PHE A 24 4.50 5.37 -7.93
N THR A 25 3.57 4.66 -8.53
CA THR A 25 3.86 3.53 -9.42
C THR A 25 3.95 3.96 -10.88
N ARG A 26 3.25 5.03 -11.29
CA ARG A 26 3.22 5.56 -12.65
C ARG A 26 4.60 5.75 -13.30
N PRO A 27 5.59 6.39 -12.64
CA PRO A 27 6.92 6.57 -13.26
C PRO A 27 7.64 5.25 -13.58
N LEU A 28 7.34 4.17 -12.85
CA LEU A 28 7.89 2.85 -13.14
C LEU A 28 7.17 2.20 -14.32
N VAL A 29 5.85 2.39 -14.43
CA VAL A 29 5.05 1.89 -15.56
C VAL A 29 5.50 2.54 -16.86
N GLU A 30 5.77 3.84 -16.86
CA GLU A 30 6.25 4.57 -18.04
C GLU A 30 7.65 4.14 -18.52
N GLN A 31 8.51 3.69 -17.63
CA GLN A 31 9.87 3.27 -17.92
C GLN A 31 10.00 1.79 -18.29
N LEU A 32 9.02 0.97 -17.93
CA LEU A 32 9.03 -0.47 -18.10
C LEU A 32 7.97 -0.91 -19.12
N PRO A 33 8.15 -2.05 -19.80
CA PRO A 33 7.18 -2.55 -20.77
C PRO A 33 5.98 -3.22 -20.07
N VAL A 34 5.32 -2.48 -19.16
CA VAL A 34 4.12 -2.94 -18.47
C VAL A 34 2.99 -3.04 -19.50
N ASN A 35 2.39 -4.22 -19.62
CA ASN A 35 1.29 -4.50 -20.55
C ASN A 35 0.13 -5.27 -19.88
N PHE A 36 0.09 -5.23 -18.56
CA PHE A 36 -0.94 -5.92 -17.78
C PHE A 36 -1.29 -5.10 -16.53
N PRO A 37 -2.52 -5.22 -15.96
CA PRO A 37 -2.89 -4.48 -14.78
C PRO A 37 -1.96 -4.72 -13.60
N CYS A 38 -1.64 -3.68 -12.86
CA CYS A 38 -0.71 -3.70 -11.73
C CYS A 38 -1.43 -3.92 -10.40
N VAL A 39 -0.77 -4.60 -9.48
CA VAL A 39 -1.20 -4.72 -8.09
C VAL A 39 -0.52 -3.61 -7.29
N ILE A 40 -1.31 -2.72 -6.70
CA ILE A 40 -0.85 -1.55 -5.93
C ILE A 40 -1.41 -1.57 -4.51
N PHE A 41 -0.99 -0.64 -3.65
CA PHE A 41 -1.44 -0.55 -2.24
C PHE A 41 -1.32 -1.89 -1.48
N ASN A 42 -0.20 -2.62 -1.62
CA ASN A 42 0.03 -3.93 -0.97
C ASN A 42 -1.01 -5.01 -1.34
N GLY A 43 -1.71 -4.85 -2.47
CA GLY A 43 -2.83 -5.69 -2.88
C GLY A 43 -4.19 -5.13 -2.48
N GLY A 44 -4.26 -3.91 -1.97
CA GLY A 44 -5.50 -3.16 -1.74
C GLY A 44 -6.18 -2.74 -3.04
N ALA A 45 -5.43 -2.64 -4.14
CA ALA A 45 -6.03 -2.36 -5.45
C ALA A 45 -5.33 -3.09 -6.60
N ILE A 46 -6.11 -3.28 -7.68
CA ILE A 46 -5.62 -3.64 -9.02
C ILE A 46 -5.99 -2.49 -9.95
N TYR A 47 -4.97 -1.91 -10.60
CA TYR A 47 -5.14 -0.77 -11.48
C TYR A 47 -4.58 -1.04 -12.87
N ASP A 48 -5.36 -0.75 -13.90
CA ASP A 48 -4.96 -0.85 -15.30
C ASP A 48 -4.53 0.51 -15.83
N TYR A 49 -3.23 0.72 -15.98
CA TYR A 49 -2.67 1.98 -16.48
C TYR A 49 -2.95 2.22 -17.97
N SER A 50 -3.41 1.23 -18.72
CA SER A 50 -3.75 1.38 -20.13
C SER A 50 -5.16 1.94 -20.35
N THR A 51 -6.07 1.65 -19.42
CA THR A 51 -7.46 2.15 -19.42
C THR A 51 -7.71 3.22 -18.36
N GLU A 52 -6.73 3.45 -17.48
CA GLU A 52 -6.83 4.36 -16.33
C GLU A 52 -7.98 3.98 -15.37
N GLU A 53 -8.18 2.67 -15.13
CA GLU A 53 -9.30 2.15 -14.35
C GLU A 53 -8.84 1.29 -13.17
N TYR A 54 -9.53 1.43 -12.04
CA TYR A 54 -9.46 0.47 -10.94
C TYR A 54 -10.29 -0.77 -11.29
N LEU A 55 -9.65 -1.93 -11.37
CA LEU A 55 -10.31 -3.21 -11.58
C LEU A 55 -10.76 -3.86 -10.26
N MET A 56 -10.15 -3.46 -9.16
CA MET A 56 -10.45 -3.88 -7.80
C MET A 56 -9.94 -2.85 -6.81
N GLU A 57 -10.73 -2.59 -5.77
CA GLU A 57 -10.34 -1.79 -4.60
C GLU A 57 -10.79 -2.49 -3.33
N ILE A 58 -9.98 -2.42 -2.30
CA ILE A 58 -10.27 -2.89 -0.94
C ILE A 58 -9.88 -1.75 -0.01
N ASP A 59 -10.88 -1.03 0.47
CA ASP A 59 -10.71 0.07 1.40
C ASP A 59 -10.49 -0.45 2.83
N LEU A 60 -9.90 0.38 3.67
CA LEU A 60 -9.97 0.22 5.12
C LEU A 60 -11.44 0.34 5.59
N PRO A 61 -11.81 -0.24 6.73
CA PRO A 61 -13.13 -0.06 7.31
C PRO A 61 -13.52 1.42 7.45
N ALA A 62 -14.79 1.74 7.32
CA ALA A 62 -15.29 3.13 7.36
C ALA A 62 -14.90 3.89 8.64
N HIS A 63 -14.70 3.18 9.75
CA HIS A 63 -14.27 3.74 11.03
C HIS A 63 -12.76 3.65 11.29
N SER A 64 -11.95 3.41 10.23
CA SER A 64 -10.49 3.33 10.37
C SER A 64 -9.83 4.64 10.81
N SER A 65 -10.48 5.78 10.57
CA SER A 65 -10.04 7.07 11.12
C SER A 65 -10.07 7.10 12.66
N GLU A 66 -11.04 6.44 13.28
CA GLU A 66 -11.12 6.28 14.73
C GLU A 66 -9.97 5.41 15.25
N TYR A 67 -9.60 4.36 14.52
CA TYR A 67 -8.45 3.52 14.85
C TYR A 67 -7.13 4.30 14.77
N ILE A 68 -6.98 5.11 13.73
CA ILE A 68 -5.82 5.99 13.59
C ILE A 68 -5.75 6.98 14.75
N GLN A 69 -6.88 7.59 15.11
CA GLN A 69 -6.94 8.52 16.24
C GLN A 69 -6.57 7.82 17.57
N GLU A 70 -7.11 6.63 17.83
CA GLU A 70 -6.77 5.87 19.03
C GLU A 70 -5.29 5.51 19.11
N VAL A 71 -4.69 5.16 17.96
CA VAL A 71 -3.24 4.92 17.85
C VAL A 71 -2.45 6.19 18.16
N MET A 72 -2.83 7.33 17.60
CA MET A 72 -2.16 8.63 17.83
C MET A 72 -2.30 9.08 19.29
N ASP A 73 -3.46 8.87 19.90
CA ASP A 73 -3.68 9.22 21.31
C ASP A 73 -2.81 8.37 22.25
N ARG A 74 -2.61 7.09 21.92
CA ARG A 74 -1.78 6.17 22.71
C ARG A 74 -0.28 6.41 22.47
N PHE A 75 0.11 6.84 21.27
CA PHE A 75 1.48 7.03 20.84
C PHE A 75 1.67 8.44 20.26
N PRO A 76 1.65 9.50 21.08
CA PRO A 76 1.76 10.88 20.57
C PRO A 76 3.11 11.20 19.90
N GLN A 77 4.10 10.31 20.02
CA GLN A 77 5.41 10.44 19.40
C GLN A 77 5.48 9.86 17.99
N ILE A 78 4.42 9.22 17.49
CA ILE A 78 4.37 8.73 16.10
C ILE A 78 3.81 9.80 15.18
N ALA A 79 4.11 9.67 13.90
CA ALA A 79 3.43 10.44 12.87
C ALA A 79 2.64 9.50 11.96
N VAL A 80 1.54 9.99 11.41
CA VAL A 80 0.65 9.19 10.59
C VAL A 80 0.46 9.84 9.23
N ILE A 81 0.55 9.01 8.17
CA ILE A 81 0.13 9.37 6.84
C ILE A 81 -1.08 8.50 6.51
N ALA A 82 -2.25 9.10 6.33
CA ALA A 82 -3.43 8.45 5.80
C ALA A 82 -3.40 8.49 4.26
N VAL A 83 -3.80 7.40 3.63
CA VAL A 83 -3.68 7.26 2.17
C VAL A 83 -5.02 6.85 1.59
N ASP A 84 -5.56 7.67 0.68
CA ASP A 84 -6.68 7.30 -0.18
C ASP A 84 -6.19 6.87 -1.58
N ALA A 85 -7.10 6.77 -2.54
CA ALA A 85 -6.76 6.36 -3.91
C ALA A 85 -5.80 7.33 -4.61
N ASP A 86 -5.85 8.62 -4.27
CA ASP A 86 -5.20 9.71 -5.00
C ASP A 86 -4.18 10.48 -4.16
N HIS A 87 -4.33 10.49 -2.82
CA HIS A 87 -3.58 11.39 -1.94
C HIS A 87 -2.92 10.66 -0.77
N TYR A 88 -1.86 11.29 -0.29
CA TYR A 88 -1.17 10.96 0.94
C TYR A 88 -1.30 12.15 1.90
N PHE A 89 -2.06 11.98 2.97
CA PHE A 89 -2.34 13.02 3.96
C PHE A 89 -1.41 12.88 5.15
N ASP A 90 -0.49 13.82 5.31
CA ASP A 90 0.33 13.94 6.53
C ASP A 90 -0.54 14.54 7.64
N ILE A 91 -0.95 13.68 8.56
CA ILE A 91 -1.85 14.07 9.64
C ILE A 91 -1.12 15.00 10.60
N ASP A 92 -1.68 16.20 10.76
CA ASP A 92 -1.15 17.30 11.57
C ASP A 92 0.29 17.75 11.20
N GLY A 93 0.85 17.21 10.10
CA GLY A 93 2.18 17.55 9.60
C GLY A 93 3.33 16.83 10.32
N GLY A 94 3.03 15.87 11.17
CA GLY A 94 4.04 15.17 11.99
C GLY A 94 5.04 14.36 11.18
N ALA A 95 4.64 13.83 10.02
CA ALA A 95 5.55 13.06 9.18
C ALA A 95 6.65 13.94 8.56
N ALA A 96 6.29 15.13 8.07
CA ALA A 96 7.26 16.08 7.53
C ALA A 96 8.16 16.66 8.62
N GLU A 97 7.61 16.94 9.80
CA GLU A 97 8.33 17.57 10.90
C GLU A 97 9.35 16.64 11.56
N HIS A 98 8.95 15.37 11.84
CA HIS A 98 9.74 14.47 12.68
C HIS A 98 10.42 13.33 11.91
N TYR A 99 9.96 13.03 10.69
CA TYR A 99 10.39 11.87 9.92
C TYR A 99 10.78 12.20 8.47
N GLY A 100 10.98 13.48 8.13
CA GLY A 100 11.30 13.91 6.76
C GLY A 100 12.55 13.26 6.18
N ASP A 101 13.56 12.96 7.01
CA ASP A 101 14.77 12.27 6.58
C ASP A 101 14.57 10.77 6.33
N VAL A 102 13.62 10.16 7.04
CA VAL A 102 13.31 8.72 6.97
C VAL A 102 12.24 8.44 5.91
N TYR A 103 11.30 9.37 5.76
CA TYR A 103 10.21 9.30 4.80
C TYR A 103 10.11 10.59 3.99
N PRO A 104 11.03 10.82 3.04
CA PRO A 104 11.09 12.07 2.25
C PRO A 104 9.99 12.10 1.17
N ASN A 105 8.73 12.00 1.58
CA ASN A 105 7.60 12.08 0.65
C ASN A 105 7.16 13.55 0.44
N LYS A 106 7.61 14.14 -0.65
CA LYS A 106 7.27 15.52 -1.03
C LYS A 106 5.84 15.69 -1.57
N SER A 107 5.11 14.58 -1.74
CA SER A 107 3.76 14.58 -2.31
C SER A 107 2.66 14.42 -1.26
N THR A 108 2.99 14.55 0.03
CA THR A 108 1.98 14.56 1.10
C THR A 108 1.32 15.93 1.20
N VAL A 109 0.02 15.92 1.52
CA VAL A 109 -0.77 17.10 1.85
C VAL A 109 -1.00 17.10 3.35
N LYS A 110 -0.68 18.21 4.03
CA LYS A 110 -1.01 18.35 5.45
C LYS A 110 -2.52 18.41 5.62
N ALA A 111 -3.07 17.59 6.49
CA ALA A 111 -4.49 17.53 6.79
C ALA A 111 -4.74 17.23 8.27
N ALA A 112 -5.86 17.70 8.82
CA ALA A 112 -6.35 17.20 10.10
C ALA A 112 -7.17 15.92 9.89
N MET A 113 -7.26 15.07 10.91
CA MET A 113 -8.10 13.85 10.84
C MET A 113 -9.55 14.15 10.45
N SER A 114 -10.11 15.29 10.94
CA SER A 114 -11.47 15.74 10.62
C SER A 114 -11.70 16.08 9.15
N ASP A 115 -10.64 16.30 8.40
CA ASP A 115 -10.70 16.68 6.98
C ASP A 115 -10.77 15.46 6.05
N LEU A 116 -10.46 14.27 6.57
CA LEU A 116 -10.48 13.03 5.81
C LEU A 116 -11.94 12.61 5.53
N LYS A 117 -12.39 12.82 4.30
CA LYS A 117 -13.74 12.47 3.84
C LYS A 117 -13.77 11.27 2.89
N SER A 118 -12.62 10.93 2.32
CA SER A 118 -12.47 9.82 1.40
C SER A 118 -12.28 8.50 2.13
N LYS A 119 -12.59 7.41 1.44
CA LYS A 119 -12.23 6.07 1.91
C LYS A 119 -10.72 5.89 1.87
N LEU A 120 -10.17 5.38 2.94
CA LEU A 120 -8.74 5.14 3.05
C LEU A 120 -8.35 3.76 2.50
N MET A 121 -7.29 3.72 1.75
CA MET A 121 -6.67 2.49 1.23
C MET A 121 -5.71 1.88 2.24
N LYS A 122 -5.00 2.72 3.01
CA LYS A 122 -4.06 2.31 4.07
C LYS A 122 -3.69 3.47 4.98
N GLY A 123 -3.09 3.15 6.13
CA GLY A 123 -2.39 4.07 7.00
C GLY A 123 -0.90 3.74 7.09
N LEU A 124 -0.06 4.75 7.21
CA LEU A 124 1.38 4.62 7.44
C LEU A 124 1.70 5.22 8.79
N MET A 125 2.16 4.39 9.75
CA MET A 125 2.59 4.80 11.08
C MET A 125 4.11 4.92 11.07
N LEU A 126 4.60 6.15 11.16
CA LEU A 126 6.02 6.47 11.25
C LEU A 126 6.41 6.54 12.71
N LEU A 127 7.38 5.75 13.11
CA LEU A 127 7.81 5.67 14.50
C LEU A 127 9.31 5.37 14.62
N HIS A 128 9.90 5.70 15.77
CA HIS A 128 11.26 5.30 16.07
C HIS A 128 11.30 3.79 16.41
N PRO A 129 12.32 3.01 15.98
CA PRO A 129 12.39 1.56 16.17
C PRO A 129 12.19 1.08 17.60
N GLN A 130 12.59 1.88 18.58
CA GLN A 130 12.40 1.57 20.01
C GLN A 130 10.94 1.39 20.43
N TRP A 131 9.98 1.93 19.66
CA TRP A 131 8.54 1.84 19.93
C TRP A 131 7.85 0.71 19.21
N THR A 132 8.52 0.02 18.29
CA THR A 132 7.91 -1.00 17.42
C THR A 132 7.29 -2.14 18.22
N GLU A 133 8.00 -2.64 19.23
CA GLU A 133 7.51 -3.77 20.06
C GLU A 133 6.28 -3.37 20.87
N GLU A 134 6.32 -2.20 21.54
CA GLU A 134 5.18 -1.69 22.33
C GLU A 134 3.98 -1.40 21.44
N PHE A 135 4.20 -0.82 20.25
CA PHE A 135 3.16 -0.57 19.28
C PHE A 135 2.50 -1.87 18.81
N MET A 136 3.28 -2.87 18.44
CA MET A 136 2.75 -4.16 17.96
C MET A 136 2.00 -4.90 19.06
N ALA A 137 2.47 -4.87 20.32
CA ALA A 137 1.75 -5.42 21.45
C ALA A 137 0.38 -4.75 21.67
N PHE A 138 0.36 -3.42 21.57
CA PHE A 138 -0.89 -2.65 21.69
C PHE A 138 -1.91 -3.02 20.61
N VAL A 139 -1.52 -3.07 19.34
CA VAL A 139 -2.46 -3.36 18.25
C VAL A 139 -2.93 -4.83 18.27
N GLU A 140 -2.11 -5.75 18.76
CA GLU A 140 -2.48 -7.15 18.98
C GLU A 140 -3.50 -7.31 20.12
N GLU A 141 -3.32 -6.56 21.22
CA GLU A 141 -4.26 -6.55 22.35
C GLU A 141 -5.61 -5.96 21.95
N LYS A 142 -5.60 -4.82 21.28
CA LYS A 142 -6.80 -4.08 20.86
C LYS A 142 -7.62 -4.80 19.80
N LYS A 143 -6.96 -5.54 18.90
CA LYS A 143 -7.62 -6.28 17.81
C LYS A 143 -8.55 -5.38 17.00
N PHE A 144 -8.00 -4.42 16.29
CA PHE A 144 -8.77 -3.54 15.41
C PHE A 144 -9.43 -4.32 14.27
N PRO A 145 -10.77 -4.48 14.25
CA PRO A 145 -11.45 -5.33 13.28
C PRO A 145 -11.28 -4.86 11.84
N GLY A 146 -11.04 -5.81 10.94
CA GLY A 146 -10.95 -5.55 9.49
C GLY A 146 -9.63 -4.93 9.03
N VAL A 147 -8.66 -4.74 9.95
CA VAL A 147 -7.33 -4.25 9.62
C VAL A 147 -6.25 -5.14 10.19
N ARG A 148 -5.06 -5.05 9.62
CA ARG A 148 -3.83 -5.63 10.14
C ARG A 148 -2.70 -4.62 10.08
N PHE A 149 -1.79 -4.70 11.05
CA PHE A 149 -0.61 -3.87 11.12
C PHE A 149 0.62 -4.70 10.72
N VAL A 150 1.45 -4.14 9.83
CA VAL A 150 2.60 -4.85 9.25
C VAL A 150 3.82 -3.97 9.33
N PRO A 151 4.84 -4.35 10.12
CA PRO A 151 6.15 -3.69 10.07
C PRO A 151 6.77 -3.92 8.67
N THR A 152 7.08 -2.85 7.95
CA THR A 152 7.65 -2.91 6.61
C THR A 152 9.06 -2.33 6.52
N SER A 153 9.44 -1.53 7.51
CA SER A 153 10.81 -1.07 7.74
C SER A 153 11.02 -0.76 9.22
N PRO A 154 12.25 -0.47 9.67
CA PRO A 154 12.51 -0.11 11.07
C PRO A 154 11.70 1.08 11.57
N HIS A 155 11.30 1.98 10.69
CA HIS A 155 10.58 3.21 11.03
C HIS A 155 9.14 3.26 10.48
N LEU A 156 8.61 2.15 9.95
CA LEU A 156 7.32 2.16 9.27
C LEU A 156 6.52 0.90 9.58
N ILE A 157 5.33 1.11 10.12
CA ILE A 157 4.28 0.09 10.23
C ILE A 157 3.12 0.52 9.33
N GLU A 158 2.65 -0.37 8.47
CA GLU A 158 1.50 -0.12 7.60
C GLU A 158 0.23 -0.72 8.22
N MET A 159 -0.82 0.09 8.34
CA MET A 159 -2.20 -0.37 8.59
C MET A 159 -2.86 -0.68 7.25
N LEU A 160 -3.22 -1.92 7.03
CA LEU A 160 -3.75 -2.43 5.77
C LEU A 160 -5.11 -3.10 5.99
N PRO A 161 -6.00 -3.15 4.98
CA PRO A 161 -7.18 -4.00 5.05
C PRO A 161 -6.79 -5.45 5.36
N GLU A 162 -7.51 -6.10 6.27
CA GLU A 162 -7.16 -7.43 6.79
C GLU A 162 -6.89 -8.47 5.71
N HIS A 163 -7.72 -8.50 4.67
CA HIS A 163 -7.62 -9.48 3.58
C HIS A 163 -6.84 -9.00 2.36
N SER A 164 -6.24 -7.79 2.41
CA SER A 164 -5.41 -7.32 1.31
C SER A 164 -4.04 -7.99 1.35
N SER A 165 -3.63 -8.56 0.24
CA SER A 165 -2.25 -9.00 0.03
C SER A 165 -1.92 -8.99 -1.45
N LYS A 166 -0.63 -8.82 -1.78
CA LYS A 166 -0.15 -8.91 -3.17
C LYS A 166 -0.51 -10.25 -3.81
N GLY A 167 -0.41 -11.34 -3.03
CA GLY A 167 -0.76 -12.69 -3.48
C GLY A 167 -2.25 -12.83 -3.79
N ASN A 168 -3.13 -12.42 -2.86
CA ASN A 168 -4.57 -12.48 -3.05
C ASN A 168 -5.03 -11.62 -4.23
N ALA A 169 -4.47 -10.41 -4.38
CA ALA A 169 -4.79 -9.54 -5.50
C ALA A 169 -4.32 -10.13 -6.84
N LEU A 170 -3.11 -10.73 -6.87
CA LEU A 170 -2.61 -11.38 -8.07
C LEU A 170 -3.50 -12.58 -8.45
N GLN A 171 -3.90 -13.41 -7.49
CA GLN A 171 -4.82 -14.52 -7.74
C GLN A 171 -6.14 -14.03 -8.35
N LYS A 172 -6.77 -13.02 -7.76
CA LYS A 172 -8.01 -12.41 -8.29
C LYS A 172 -7.82 -11.83 -9.70
N LEU A 173 -6.66 -11.22 -9.97
CA LEU A 173 -6.34 -10.71 -11.29
C LEU A 173 -6.23 -11.83 -12.32
N MET A 174 -5.57 -12.92 -11.99
CA MET A 174 -5.42 -14.08 -12.85
C MET A 174 -6.78 -14.74 -13.16
N GLU A 175 -7.62 -14.93 -12.14
CA GLU A 175 -8.98 -15.44 -12.28
C GLU A 175 -9.82 -14.54 -13.20
N LYS A 176 -9.82 -13.23 -12.96
CA LYS A 176 -10.56 -12.24 -13.76
C LYS A 176 -10.13 -12.21 -15.23
N LYS A 177 -8.82 -12.37 -15.49
CA LYS A 177 -8.26 -12.40 -16.85
C LYS A 177 -8.18 -13.81 -17.44
N LYS A 178 -8.71 -14.84 -16.76
CA LYS A 178 -8.67 -16.26 -17.19
C LYS A 178 -7.27 -16.76 -17.52
N ILE A 179 -6.28 -16.31 -16.78
CA ILE A 179 -4.88 -16.74 -16.93
C ILE A 179 -4.68 -17.94 -16.01
N GLN A 180 -4.27 -19.07 -16.56
CA GLN A 180 -3.82 -20.20 -15.74
C GLN A 180 -2.51 -19.85 -15.06
N ALA A 181 -2.43 -20.06 -13.74
CA ALA A 181 -1.17 -20.03 -13.04
C ALA A 181 -0.25 -21.07 -13.68
N LEU A 182 0.83 -20.63 -14.31
CA LEU A 182 1.90 -21.53 -14.68
C LEU A 182 2.48 -22.08 -13.39
N THR A 183 2.12 -23.34 -13.13
CA THR A 183 2.48 -24.14 -11.98
C THR A 183 3.97 -24.13 -11.67
N GLU A 184 4.30 -24.17 -10.37
CA GLU A 184 5.48 -24.62 -9.63
C GLU A 184 6.87 -24.72 -10.33
N GLN A 185 6.96 -24.87 -11.63
CA GLN A 185 8.23 -24.98 -12.36
C GLN A 185 9.03 -23.67 -12.39
N TYR A 186 8.39 -22.52 -12.27
CA TYR A 186 9.06 -21.22 -12.27
C TYR A 186 9.44 -20.72 -10.88
N LEU A 187 8.80 -21.22 -9.82
CA LEU A 187 9.17 -20.90 -8.43
C LEU A 187 10.49 -21.59 -7.98
N LYS A 188 10.99 -22.56 -8.75
CA LYS A 188 12.29 -23.23 -8.48
C LYS A 188 13.49 -22.52 -9.10
N LEU A 189 13.29 -21.43 -9.82
CA LEU A 189 14.34 -20.66 -10.49
C LEU A 189 14.57 -19.26 -9.88
N MET A 190 13.90 -18.91 -8.79
CA MET A 190 14.16 -17.79 -7.91
C MET A 190 14.64 -18.30 -6.57
#